data_6f580da69836b416253604474b23e6d1
#
_entry.id   6f580da69836b416253604474b23e6d1
#
_cell.length_a   1.000
_cell.length_b   1.000
_cell.length_c   1.000
_cell.angle_alpha   90.00
_cell.angle_beta   90.00
_cell.angle_gamma   90.00
#
_symmetry.space_group_name_H-M   'P 1'
#
loop_
_entity.id
_entity.type
_entity.pdbx_description
1 polymer ?
#
loop_
_entity_poly.entity_id
_entity_poly.type
_entity_poly.pdbx_seq_one_letter_code
_entity_poly.pdbx_strand_id
1 'polypeptide(L)'
;MKGPSVVIIGSGPSGFYTAESITKKLNSNIDIIDRLPTPFGLIRGGVAPDHQTTKRISLAYSKTAKKEQINFFGNIEIGKDISIDELREIYDVVVLAIGSEIDNKLEIKGNNLKGVYGSAEIVGWYNGHPDYVNLEPNLNTENVVVIGNGNVAIDIVRVLSKTPEEMLDSDIPEYALNSIDKSPIKNLYIVGRRGPIESKFTNVELR
;
A
#
# COMPACT_ATOMS: atom_id res chain seq x y z
N MET A 1 -27.73 5.55 25.31
CA MET A 1 -27.18 6.88 24.92
C MET A 1 -26.41 6.68 23.62
N LYS A 2 -26.50 7.63 22.68
CA LYS A 2 -25.70 7.66 21.45
C LYS A 2 -24.25 7.98 21.88
N GLY A 3 -23.29 7.21 21.36
CA GLY A 3 -21.87 7.47 21.59
C GLY A 3 -21.36 8.69 20.82
N PRO A 4 -20.09 9.07 20.99
CA PRO A 4 -19.49 10.19 20.28
C PRO A 4 -19.48 9.96 18.76
N SER A 5 -19.59 11.05 18.01
CA SER A 5 -19.32 11.05 16.57
C SER A 5 -17.81 10.99 16.32
N VAL A 6 -17.39 10.09 15.43
CA VAL A 6 -15.96 9.83 15.19
C VAL A 6 -15.65 9.96 13.71
N VAL A 7 -14.60 10.70 13.38
CA VAL A 7 -14.00 10.64 12.04
C VAL A 7 -12.62 9.99 12.11
N ILE A 8 -12.36 9.09 11.15
CA ILE A 8 -11.06 8.42 10.98
C ILE A 8 -10.49 8.83 9.64
N ILE A 9 -9.33 9.48 9.66
CA ILE A 9 -8.61 9.91 8.46
C ILE A 9 -7.64 8.81 8.06
N GLY A 10 -7.91 8.16 6.93
CA GLY A 10 -7.19 7.01 6.40
C GLY A 10 -7.97 5.70 6.53
N SER A 11 -8.22 5.06 5.40
CA SER A 11 -8.96 3.81 5.27
C SER A 11 -8.07 2.57 5.16
N GLY A 12 -6.83 2.67 5.60
CA GLY A 12 -5.90 1.54 5.67
C GLY A 12 -6.18 0.60 6.86
N PRO A 13 -5.31 -0.38 7.11
CA PRO A 13 -5.44 -1.33 8.22
C PRO A 13 -5.69 -0.66 9.58
N SER A 14 -4.92 0.39 9.89
CA SER A 14 -5.05 1.12 11.16
C SER A 14 -6.46 1.74 11.31
N GLY A 15 -6.99 2.35 10.25
CA GLY A 15 -8.33 2.92 10.24
C GLY A 15 -9.42 1.89 10.47
N PHE A 16 -9.38 0.77 9.73
CA PHE A 16 -10.38 -0.30 9.88
C PHE A 16 -10.31 -1.03 11.21
N TYR A 17 -9.12 -1.29 11.76
CA TYR A 17 -9.01 -1.87 13.11
C TYR A 17 -9.52 -0.91 14.19
N THR A 18 -9.28 0.39 14.02
CA THR A 18 -9.82 1.41 14.93
C THR A 18 -11.35 1.46 14.86
N ALA A 19 -11.92 1.50 13.65
CA ALA A 19 -13.37 1.50 13.45
C ALA A 19 -14.01 0.24 14.05
N GLU A 20 -13.43 -0.94 13.81
CA GLU A 20 -13.90 -2.21 14.38
C GLU A 20 -13.86 -2.19 15.91
N SER A 21 -12.79 -1.66 16.50
CA SER A 21 -12.63 -1.58 17.95
C SER A 21 -13.62 -0.63 18.60
N ILE A 22 -13.89 0.50 17.97
CA ILE A 22 -14.89 1.48 18.45
C ILE A 22 -16.28 0.88 18.39
N THR A 23 -16.69 0.27 17.26
CA THR A 23 -18.05 -0.30 17.10
C THR A 23 -18.33 -1.44 18.08
N LYS A 24 -17.31 -2.15 18.57
CA LYS A 24 -17.47 -3.19 19.59
C LYS A 24 -17.71 -2.65 21.00
N LYS A 25 -17.29 -1.43 21.27
CA LYS A 25 -17.29 -0.85 22.62
C LYS A 25 -18.27 0.29 22.80
N LEU A 26 -18.56 1.01 21.72
CA LEU A 26 -19.35 2.23 21.75
C LEU A 26 -20.43 2.20 20.66
N ASN A 27 -21.56 2.81 20.96
CA ASN A 27 -22.63 3.03 19.97
C ASN A 27 -22.40 4.36 19.24
N SER A 28 -21.28 4.44 18.49
CA SER A 28 -20.80 5.63 17.79
C SER A 28 -21.04 5.54 16.29
N ASN A 29 -21.38 6.67 15.68
CA ASN A 29 -21.28 6.80 14.22
C ASN A 29 -19.84 7.11 13.87
N ILE A 30 -19.34 6.45 12.83
CA ILE A 30 -17.93 6.53 12.38
C ILE A 30 -17.93 6.86 10.91
N ASP A 31 -17.30 7.95 10.55
CA ASP A 31 -17.00 8.31 9.17
C ASP A 31 -15.52 8.06 8.89
N ILE A 32 -15.21 7.28 7.87
CA ILE A 32 -13.84 7.01 7.41
C ILE A 32 -13.63 7.83 6.15
N ILE A 33 -12.62 8.72 6.18
CA ILE A 33 -12.27 9.59 5.06
C ILE A 33 -10.94 9.15 4.48
N ASP A 34 -10.85 9.09 3.15
CA ASP A 34 -9.59 8.79 2.45
C ASP A 34 -9.46 9.65 1.19
N ARG A 35 -8.24 10.04 0.84
CA ARG A 35 -7.96 10.74 -0.42
C ARG A 35 -8.11 9.84 -1.64
N LEU A 36 -7.95 8.53 -1.47
CA LEU A 36 -8.17 7.57 -2.54
C LEU A 36 -9.66 7.24 -2.71
N PRO A 37 -10.12 6.96 -3.94
CA PRO A 37 -11.52 6.62 -4.19
C PRO A 37 -11.93 5.27 -3.61
N THR A 38 -10.97 4.41 -3.29
CA THR A 38 -11.20 3.04 -2.81
C THR A 38 -10.49 2.80 -1.49
N PRO A 39 -11.13 2.08 -0.54
CA PRO A 39 -10.57 1.82 0.78
C PRO A 39 -9.51 0.70 0.76
N PHE A 40 -8.93 0.47 1.93
CA PHE A 40 -8.03 -0.60 2.36
C PHE A 40 -6.54 -0.27 2.26
N GLY A 41 -6.16 0.91 1.82
CA GLY A 41 -4.79 1.43 1.85
C GLY A 41 -3.77 0.41 1.30
N LEU A 42 -2.71 0.12 2.07
CA LEU A 42 -1.64 -0.78 1.64
C LEU A 42 -2.10 -2.23 1.35
N ILE A 43 -3.23 -2.70 1.85
CA ILE A 43 -3.74 -4.03 1.49
C ILE A 43 -4.10 -4.06 0.01
N ARG A 44 -4.59 -2.95 -0.53
CA ARG A 44 -4.86 -2.80 -1.96
C ARG A 44 -3.62 -2.37 -2.74
N GLY A 45 -2.97 -1.30 -2.31
CA GLY A 45 -1.94 -0.61 -3.08
C GLY A 45 -0.50 -0.93 -2.68
N GLY A 46 -0.25 -1.79 -1.68
CA GLY A 46 1.09 -2.05 -1.16
C GLY A 46 1.46 -3.53 -1.01
N VAL A 47 0.51 -4.40 -0.70
CA VAL A 47 0.74 -5.85 -0.69
C VAL A 47 0.94 -6.32 -2.13
N ALA A 48 1.96 -7.15 -2.37
CA ALA A 48 2.27 -7.64 -3.71
C ALA A 48 1.05 -8.33 -4.38
N PRO A 49 0.86 -8.16 -5.68
CA PRO A 49 -0.35 -8.62 -6.38
C PRO A 49 -0.53 -10.14 -6.36
N ASP A 50 0.53 -10.90 -6.18
CA ASP A 50 0.51 -12.36 -6.04
C ASP A 50 0.27 -12.85 -4.60
N HIS A 51 0.28 -11.96 -3.60
CA HIS A 51 0.01 -12.31 -2.19
C HIS A 51 -1.49 -12.26 -1.85
N GLN A 52 -2.30 -12.99 -2.60
CA GLN A 52 -3.76 -13.02 -2.45
C GLN A 52 -4.21 -13.51 -1.06
N THR A 53 -3.44 -14.36 -0.40
CA THR A 53 -3.72 -14.81 0.97
C THR A 53 -3.66 -13.65 1.97
N THR A 54 -2.66 -12.80 1.87
CA THR A 54 -2.53 -11.60 2.71
C THR A 54 -3.63 -10.58 2.39
N LYS A 55 -3.95 -10.40 1.10
CA LYS A 55 -5.03 -9.50 0.66
C LYS A 55 -6.42 -9.91 1.14
N ARG A 56 -6.65 -11.18 1.52
CA ARG A 56 -7.93 -11.65 2.08
C ARG A 56 -8.36 -10.94 3.36
N ILE A 57 -7.47 -10.26 4.08
CA ILE A 57 -7.85 -9.42 5.23
C ILE A 57 -8.85 -8.33 4.84
N SER A 58 -8.88 -7.92 3.57
CA SER A 58 -9.88 -7.00 3.03
C SER A 58 -11.32 -7.48 3.22
N LEU A 59 -11.55 -8.78 3.32
CA LEU A 59 -12.87 -9.36 3.63
C LEU A 59 -13.33 -8.99 5.04
N ALA A 60 -12.43 -8.95 6.01
CA ALA A 60 -12.73 -8.51 7.36
C ALA A 60 -13.03 -7.01 7.40
N TYR A 61 -12.24 -6.20 6.67
CA TYR A 61 -12.50 -4.76 6.54
C TYR A 61 -13.83 -4.48 5.84
N SER A 62 -14.16 -5.25 4.80
CA SER A 62 -15.46 -5.17 4.12
C SER A 62 -16.64 -5.47 5.05
N LYS A 63 -16.50 -6.42 5.98
CA LYS A 63 -17.52 -6.69 7.02
C LYS A 63 -17.67 -5.49 7.96
N THR A 64 -16.55 -4.88 8.34
CA THR A 64 -16.57 -3.69 9.19
C THR A 64 -17.21 -2.51 8.45
N ALA A 65 -16.84 -2.26 7.20
CA ALA A 65 -17.39 -1.18 6.38
C ALA A 65 -18.90 -1.28 6.13
N LYS A 66 -19.48 -2.51 6.19
CA LYS A 66 -20.92 -2.75 5.99
C LYS A 66 -21.77 -2.55 7.25
N LYS A 67 -21.18 -2.21 8.39
CA LYS A 67 -21.94 -1.90 9.61
C LYS A 67 -22.71 -0.59 9.43
N GLU A 68 -23.94 -0.52 9.89
CA GLU A 68 -24.81 0.66 9.76
C GLU A 68 -24.21 1.95 10.38
N GLN A 69 -23.31 1.79 11.35
CA GLN A 69 -22.67 2.93 12.01
C GLN A 69 -21.46 3.47 11.26
N ILE A 70 -21.05 2.84 10.14
CA ILE A 70 -19.82 3.19 9.41
C ILE A 70 -20.16 3.71 8.03
N ASN A 71 -19.66 4.91 7.71
CA ASN A 71 -19.68 5.45 6.36
C ASN A 71 -18.25 5.56 5.84
N PHE A 72 -18.06 5.43 4.53
CA PHE A 72 -16.80 5.65 3.84
C PHE A 72 -16.94 6.81 2.84
N PHE A 73 -16.04 7.75 2.92
CA PHE A 73 -15.92 8.91 2.02
C PHE A 73 -14.55 8.89 1.36
N GLY A 74 -14.50 8.43 0.12
CA GLY A 74 -13.31 8.49 -0.71
C GLY A 74 -13.21 9.78 -1.51
N ASN A 75 -12.05 10.04 -2.10
CA ASN A 75 -11.76 11.27 -2.86
C ASN A 75 -11.84 12.56 -2.02
N ILE A 76 -11.51 12.50 -0.75
CA ILE A 76 -11.46 13.66 0.13
C ILE A 76 -10.04 13.81 0.68
N GLU A 77 -9.35 14.85 0.27
CA GLU A 77 -7.99 15.15 0.67
C GLU A 77 -7.98 16.17 1.81
N ILE A 78 -7.48 15.73 2.97
CA ILE A 78 -7.38 16.59 4.14
C ILE A 78 -6.33 17.68 3.90
N GLY A 79 -6.71 18.92 4.21
CA GLY A 79 -5.89 20.10 3.95
C GLY A 79 -6.15 20.77 2.60
N LYS A 80 -6.95 20.11 1.73
CA LYS A 80 -7.37 20.65 0.44
C LYS A 80 -8.90 20.80 0.37
N ASP A 81 -9.63 19.70 0.60
CA ASP A 81 -11.10 19.67 0.51
C ASP A 81 -11.74 20.02 1.87
N ILE A 82 -11.11 19.61 2.96
CA ILE A 82 -11.52 19.93 4.34
C ILE A 82 -10.29 19.96 5.24
N SER A 83 -10.23 20.85 6.19
CA SER A 83 -9.16 20.95 7.18
C SER A 83 -9.41 20.09 8.43
N ILE A 84 -8.36 19.81 9.19
CA ILE A 84 -8.47 19.11 10.48
C ILE A 84 -9.28 19.97 11.48
N ASP A 85 -9.15 21.30 11.44
CA ASP A 85 -9.87 22.17 12.37
C ASP A 85 -11.37 22.14 12.08
N GLU A 86 -11.80 22.18 10.81
CA GLU A 86 -13.21 21.99 10.45
C GLU A 86 -13.75 20.63 10.89
N LEU A 87 -12.96 19.56 10.76
CA LEU A 87 -13.36 18.23 11.26
C LEU A 87 -13.51 18.22 12.79
N ARG A 88 -12.69 18.95 13.52
CA ARG A 88 -12.80 19.07 14.98
C ARG A 88 -14.02 19.89 15.44
N GLU A 89 -14.58 20.71 14.57
CA GLU A 89 -15.85 21.41 14.84
C GLU A 89 -17.06 20.50 14.61
N ILE A 90 -16.93 19.50 13.69
CA ILE A 90 -18.05 18.61 13.28
C ILE A 90 -18.10 17.35 14.15
N TYR A 91 -16.94 16.78 14.52
CA TYR A 91 -16.83 15.50 15.21
C TYR A 91 -16.33 15.65 16.64
N ASP A 92 -16.84 14.80 17.53
CA ASP A 92 -16.35 14.71 18.92
C ASP A 92 -14.92 14.12 18.98
N VAL A 93 -14.55 13.27 18.01
CA VAL A 93 -13.25 12.59 17.97
C VAL A 93 -12.71 12.58 16.53
N VAL A 94 -11.46 13.01 16.36
CA VAL A 94 -10.70 12.90 15.11
C VAL A 94 -9.53 11.94 15.30
N VAL A 95 -9.46 10.88 14.49
CA VAL A 95 -8.40 9.88 14.53
C VAL A 95 -7.55 9.96 13.26
N LEU A 96 -6.25 10.08 13.42
CA LEU A 96 -5.30 10.04 12.30
C LEU A 96 -4.78 8.61 12.09
N ALA A 97 -5.09 8.02 10.94
CA ALA A 97 -4.68 6.68 10.52
C ALA A 97 -4.07 6.70 9.11
N ILE A 98 -3.35 7.79 8.80
CA ILE A 98 -2.88 8.18 7.46
C ILE A 98 -1.74 7.31 6.90
N GLY A 99 -1.15 6.44 7.72
CA GLY A 99 -0.02 5.60 7.30
C GLY A 99 1.28 6.39 7.05
N SER A 100 2.15 5.83 6.23
CA SER A 100 3.38 6.47 5.75
C SER A 100 3.52 6.19 4.26
N GLU A 101 3.36 7.22 3.45
CA GLU A 101 3.29 7.09 1.98
C GLU A 101 4.63 7.36 1.29
N ILE A 102 5.59 7.97 2.00
CA ILE A 102 6.83 8.46 1.42
C ILE A 102 7.99 7.54 1.78
N ASP A 103 8.76 7.16 0.76
CA ASP A 103 10.00 6.43 0.93
C ASP A 103 11.08 7.26 1.65
N ASN A 104 11.84 6.59 2.50
CA ASN A 104 13.06 7.17 3.03
C ASN A 104 14.12 7.22 1.93
N LYS A 105 14.55 8.42 1.55
CA LYS A 105 15.62 8.60 0.57
C LYS A 105 16.95 8.11 1.14
N LEU A 106 17.65 7.30 0.36
CA LEU A 106 19.01 6.91 0.70
C LEU A 106 19.97 8.05 0.38
N GLU A 107 20.75 8.49 1.37
CA GLU A 107 21.79 9.52 1.20
C GLU A 107 23.10 8.90 0.65
N ILE A 108 23.04 8.40 -0.58
CA ILE A 108 24.19 7.82 -1.29
C ILE A 108 24.38 8.49 -2.65
N LYS A 109 25.61 8.47 -3.15
CA LYS A 109 25.92 9.00 -4.48
C LYS A 109 25.11 8.24 -5.54
N GLY A 110 24.41 8.97 -6.40
CA GLY A 110 23.61 8.40 -7.49
C GLY A 110 22.16 8.14 -7.15
N ASN A 111 21.67 8.46 -5.95
CA ASN A 111 20.26 8.27 -5.55
C ASN A 111 19.25 9.05 -6.39
N ASN A 112 19.71 10.04 -7.18
CA ASN A 112 18.90 10.87 -8.06
C ASN A 112 19.13 10.59 -9.55
N LEU A 113 19.82 9.52 -9.89
CA LEU A 113 20.04 9.15 -11.28
C LEU A 113 18.75 8.62 -11.92
N LYS A 114 18.65 8.78 -13.24
CA LYS A 114 17.55 8.18 -14.01
C LYS A 114 17.59 6.64 -13.86
N GLY A 115 16.42 6.05 -13.57
CA GLY A 115 16.30 4.60 -13.33
C GLY A 115 16.47 4.21 -11.86
N VAL A 116 16.59 5.19 -10.95
CA VAL A 116 16.50 4.97 -9.50
C VAL A 116 15.09 5.34 -9.05
N TYR A 117 14.41 4.41 -8.41
CA TYR A 117 13.02 4.54 -7.96
C TYR A 117 12.91 4.22 -6.48
N GLY A 118 11.99 4.86 -5.80
CA GLY A 118 11.58 4.48 -4.45
C GLY A 118 10.76 3.18 -4.45
N SER A 119 10.78 2.47 -3.34
CA SER A 119 9.99 1.22 -3.22
C SER A 119 8.49 1.50 -3.30
N ALA A 120 8.00 2.60 -2.73
CA ALA A 120 6.59 2.98 -2.80
C ALA A 120 6.15 3.27 -4.24
N GLU A 121 7.01 3.89 -5.06
CA GLU A 121 6.73 4.17 -6.47
C GLU A 121 6.55 2.87 -7.27
N ILE A 122 7.50 1.93 -7.16
CA ILE A 122 7.45 0.66 -7.90
C ILE A 122 6.31 -0.23 -7.39
N VAL A 123 6.14 -0.32 -6.07
CA VAL A 123 5.05 -1.10 -5.46
C VAL A 123 3.69 -0.53 -5.83
N GLY A 124 3.53 0.79 -5.78
CA GLY A 124 2.33 1.47 -6.22
C GLY A 124 2.05 1.25 -7.72
N TRP A 125 3.08 1.31 -8.56
CA TRP A 125 2.96 1.09 -9.99
C TRP A 125 2.42 -0.30 -10.32
N TYR A 126 3.01 -1.36 -9.80
CA TYR A 126 2.53 -2.71 -10.09
C TYR A 126 1.26 -3.12 -9.34
N ASN A 127 0.79 -2.31 -8.40
CA ASN A 127 -0.52 -2.48 -7.75
C ASN A 127 -1.63 -1.56 -8.31
N GLY A 128 -1.35 -0.74 -9.32
CA GLY A 128 -2.36 0.15 -9.90
C GLY A 128 -2.74 1.32 -9.01
N HIS A 129 -1.82 1.79 -8.16
CA HIS A 129 -2.07 2.94 -7.29
C HIS A 129 -2.23 4.21 -8.14
N PRO A 130 -3.28 5.04 -7.94
CA PRO A 130 -3.57 6.20 -8.78
C PRO A 130 -2.40 7.17 -8.96
N ASP A 131 -1.58 7.37 -7.93
CA ASP A 131 -0.44 8.28 -7.99
C ASP A 131 0.72 7.74 -8.85
N TYR A 132 0.75 6.44 -9.12
CA TYR A 132 1.86 5.75 -9.78
C TYR A 132 1.50 5.01 -11.05
N VAL A 133 0.22 5.01 -11.48
CA VAL A 133 -0.20 4.35 -12.73
C VAL A 133 0.51 4.89 -13.96
N ASN A 134 0.92 6.16 -13.93
CA ASN A 134 1.64 6.81 -15.01
C ASN A 134 3.17 6.75 -14.84
N LEU A 135 3.68 6.02 -13.84
CA LEU A 135 5.10 5.76 -13.73
C LEU A 135 5.52 4.86 -14.90
N GLU A 136 6.56 5.27 -15.59
CA GLU A 136 7.18 4.49 -16.67
C GLU A 136 8.55 4.00 -16.20
N PRO A 137 8.62 2.95 -15.36
CA PRO A 137 9.89 2.46 -14.88
C PRO A 137 10.70 1.94 -16.06
N ASN A 138 11.98 2.34 -16.13
CA ASN A 138 12.87 1.86 -17.17
C ASN A 138 13.26 0.40 -16.89
N LEU A 139 12.47 -0.55 -17.42
CA LEU A 139 12.76 -1.98 -17.33
C LEU A 139 13.57 -2.50 -18.53
N ASN A 140 14.01 -1.63 -19.46
CA ASN A 140 14.85 -2.01 -20.60
C ASN A 140 16.32 -2.16 -20.16
N THR A 141 16.58 -3.12 -19.29
CA THR A 141 17.90 -3.45 -18.73
C THR A 141 17.99 -4.93 -18.43
N GLU A 142 19.19 -5.51 -18.58
CA GLU A 142 19.44 -6.90 -18.18
C GLU A 142 19.65 -7.08 -16.68
N ASN A 143 19.95 -6.00 -15.95
CA ASN A 143 20.32 -6.05 -14.54
C ASN A 143 19.49 -5.06 -13.73
N VAL A 144 18.85 -5.55 -12.68
CA VAL A 144 18.11 -4.75 -11.69
C VAL A 144 18.72 -4.96 -10.32
N VAL A 145 18.89 -3.88 -9.57
CA VAL A 145 19.39 -3.91 -8.20
C VAL A 145 18.32 -3.38 -7.25
N VAL A 146 17.96 -4.18 -6.26
CA VAL A 146 17.03 -3.80 -5.19
C VAL A 146 17.84 -3.61 -3.91
N ILE A 147 17.85 -2.40 -3.37
CA ILE A 147 18.57 -2.06 -2.15
C ILE A 147 17.65 -2.23 -0.95
N GLY A 148 17.89 -3.27 -0.18
CA GLY A 148 17.10 -3.68 0.97
C GLY A 148 16.99 -5.19 1.05
N ASN A 149 16.73 -5.72 2.24
CA ASN A 149 16.52 -7.15 2.47
C ASN A 149 15.33 -7.41 3.43
N GLY A 150 14.28 -6.61 3.30
CA GLY A 150 12.97 -6.81 3.92
C GLY A 150 11.96 -7.44 2.96
N ASN A 151 10.74 -7.67 3.43
CA ASN A 151 9.66 -8.27 2.64
C ASN A 151 9.40 -7.52 1.32
N VAL A 152 9.36 -6.18 1.36
CA VAL A 152 9.13 -5.37 0.15
C VAL A 152 10.21 -5.59 -0.92
N ALA A 153 11.48 -5.74 -0.51
CA ALA A 153 12.55 -6.01 -1.46
C ALA A 153 12.38 -7.39 -2.13
N ILE A 154 11.99 -8.40 -1.36
CA ILE A 154 11.69 -9.74 -1.88
C ILE A 154 10.46 -9.68 -2.80
N ASP A 155 9.41 -8.99 -2.41
CA ASP A 155 8.21 -8.80 -3.23
C ASP A 155 8.54 -8.20 -4.60
N ILE A 156 9.34 -7.13 -4.62
CA ILE A 156 9.74 -6.47 -5.88
C ILE A 156 10.50 -7.46 -6.77
N VAL A 157 11.50 -8.17 -6.22
CA VAL A 157 12.29 -9.14 -6.99
C VAL A 157 11.40 -10.27 -7.51
N ARG A 158 10.52 -10.82 -6.68
CA ARG A 158 9.60 -11.89 -7.06
C ARG A 158 8.64 -11.45 -8.16
N VAL A 159 8.00 -10.29 -8.02
CA VAL A 159 7.07 -9.76 -9.03
C VAL A 159 7.78 -9.51 -10.36
N LEU A 160 9.01 -8.96 -10.33
CA LEU A 160 9.79 -8.72 -11.55
C LEU A 160 10.37 -10.00 -12.20
N SER A 161 10.38 -11.14 -11.49
CA SER A 161 10.90 -12.41 -12.00
C SER A 161 9.85 -13.37 -12.52
N LYS A 162 8.56 -13.14 -12.22
CA LYS A 162 7.46 -14.03 -12.60
C LYS A 162 7.01 -13.83 -14.04
N THR A 163 6.62 -14.95 -14.65
CA THR A 163 6.00 -14.95 -15.98
C THR A 163 4.52 -14.58 -15.90
N PRO A 164 3.89 -14.21 -17.03
CA PRO A 164 2.44 -13.97 -17.06
C PRO A 164 1.61 -15.15 -16.56
N GLU A 165 2.01 -16.38 -16.85
CA GLU A 165 1.33 -17.60 -16.40
C GLU A 165 1.38 -17.74 -14.87
N GLU A 166 2.52 -17.42 -14.25
CA GLU A 166 2.68 -17.43 -12.78
C GLU A 166 1.90 -16.32 -12.08
N MET A 167 1.46 -15.30 -12.83
CA MET A 167 0.70 -14.16 -12.33
C MET A 167 -0.81 -14.23 -12.63
N LEU A 168 -1.31 -15.33 -13.22
CA LEU A 168 -2.73 -15.48 -13.60
C LEU A 168 -3.71 -15.30 -12.43
N ASP A 169 -3.34 -15.75 -11.23
CA ASP A 169 -4.18 -15.65 -10.04
C ASP A 169 -3.90 -14.36 -9.23
N SER A 170 -3.12 -13.44 -9.78
CA SER A 170 -2.80 -12.16 -9.14
C SER A 170 -3.75 -11.05 -9.55
N ASP A 171 -3.69 -9.91 -8.85
CA ASP A 171 -4.41 -8.70 -9.25
C ASP A 171 -3.48 -7.64 -9.88
N ILE A 172 -2.37 -8.08 -10.50
CA ILE A 172 -1.45 -7.18 -11.20
C ILE A 172 -2.15 -6.51 -12.39
N PRO A 173 -2.05 -5.18 -12.56
CA PRO A 173 -2.59 -4.50 -13.73
C PRO A 173 -1.90 -4.96 -15.02
N GLU A 174 -2.68 -5.06 -16.10
CA GLU A 174 -2.20 -5.51 -17.41
C GLU A 174 -1.01 -4.70 -17.94
N TYR A 175 -1.01 -3.38 -17.76
CA TYR A 175 0.10 -2.53 -18.22
C TYR A 175 1.42 -2.87 -17.52
N ALA A 176 1.37 -3.19 -16.21
CA ALA A 176 2.55 -3.56 -15.44
C ALA A 176 3.03 -4.96 -15.83
N LEU A 177 2.12 -5.92 -15.93
CA LEU A 177 2.44 -7.28 -16.38
C LEU A 177 3.09 -7.27 -17.76
N ASN A 178 2.50 -6.56 -18.72
CA ASN A 178 3.04 -6.42 -20.08
C ASN A 178 4.42 -5.76 -20.11
N SER A 179 4.67 -4.79 -19.23
CA SER A 179 5.99 -4.14 -19.14
C SER A 179 7.06 -5.05 -18.57
N ILE A 180 6.69 -5.88 -17.58
CA ILE A 180 7.58 -6.87 -16.97
C ILE A 180 7.90 -7.97 -17.97
N ASP A 181 6.90 -8.56 -18.62
CA ASP A 181 7.03 -9.64 -19.58
C ASP A 181 7.94 -9.27 -20.78
N LYS A 182 7.83 -8.03 -21.26
CA LYS A 182 8.65 -7.53 -22.38
C LYS A 182 10.05 -7.10 -21.96
N SER A 183 10.37 -7.09 -20.67
CA SER A 183 11.65 -6.63 -20.18
C SER A 183 12.77 -7.64 -20.49
N PRO A 184 13.99 -7.18 -20.84
CA PRO A 184 15.14 -8.07 -21.06
C PRO A 184 15.85 -8.43 -19.75
N ILE A 185 15.21 -8.30 -18.59
CA ILE A 185 15.81 -8.57 -17.28
C ILE A 185 16.27 -10.02 -17.20
N LYS A 186 17.55 -10.20 -16.84
CA LYS A 186 18.18 -11.53 -16.64
C LYS A 186 18.64 -11.72 -15.20
N ASN A 187 19.06 -10.63 -14.56
CA ASN A 187 19.65 -10.68 -13.22
C ASN A 187 18.94 -9.70 -12.30
N LEU A 188 18.51 -10.19 -11.15
CA LEU A 188 17.92 -9.42 -10.06
C LEU A 188 18.82 -9.55 -8.84
N TYR A 189 19.40 -8.44 -8.39
CA TYR A 189 20.32 -8.41 -7.25
C TYR A 189 19.63 -7.78 -6.04
N ILE A 190 19.68 -8.46 -4.91
CA ILE A 190 19.28 -7.90 -3.61
C ILE A 190 20.52 -7.49 -2.85
N VAL A 191 20.61 -6.23 -2.48
CA VAL A 191 21.75 -5.68 -1.75
C VAL A 191 21.30 -5.22 -0.37
N GLY A 192 21.73 -5.95 0.65
CA GLY A 192 21.53 -5.60 2.05
C GLY A 192 22.80 -5.05 2.67
N ARG A 193 22.70 -4.07 3.57
CA ARG A 193 23.87 -3.57 4.32
C ARG A 193 24.32 -4.50 5.45
N ARG A 194 23.55 -5.53 5.78
CA ARG A 194 23.86 -6.54 6.79
C ARG A 194 23.83 -7.93 6.16
N GLY A 195 24.37 -8.92 6.87
CA GLY A 195 24.41 -10.30 6.41
C GLY A 195 23.02 -10.98 6.36
N PRO A 196 22.98 -12.21 5.85
CA PRO A 196 21.73 -12.97 5.71
C PRO A 196 21.00 -13.22 7.05
N ILE A 197 21.77 -13.30 8.17
CA ILE A 197 21.22 -13.56 9.52
C ILE A 197 20.37 -12.38 10.01
N GLU A 198 20.70 -11.15 9.60
CA GLU A 198 19.98 -9.93 9.95
C GLU A 198 18.90 -9.55 8.93
N SER A 199 18.61 -10.41 7.97
CA SER A 199 17.52 -10.20 7.02
C SER A 199 16.17 -10.18 7.75
N LYS A 200 15.26 -9.30 7.28
CA LYS A 200 13.96 -9.09 7.92
C LYS A 200 12.80 -9.66 7.12
N PHE A 201 13.06 -10.33 6.02
CA PHE A 201 12.02 -11.04 5.29
C PHE A 201 11.63 -12.35 5.99
N THR A 202 10.39 -12.77 5.80
CA THR A 202 9.90 -14.04 6.32
C THR A 202 10.09 -15.17 5.31
N ASN A 203 10.14 -16.43 5.78
CA ASN A 203 10.23 -17.59 4.89
C ASN A 203 9.04 -17.71 3.91
N VAL A 204 7.92 -17.07 4.22
CA VAL A 204 6.74 -17.05 3.35
C VAL A 204 7.01 -16.24 2.09
N GLU A 205 7.81 -15.18 2.20
CA GLU A 205 8.15 -14.31 1.07
C GLU A 205 9.14 -14.95 0.07
N LEU A 206 9.89 -15.97 0.51
CA LEU A 206 10.84 -16.71 -0.33
C LEU A 206 10.22 -17.86 -1.13
N ARG A 207 8.92 -18.11 -0.96
CA ARG A 207 8.19 -19.16 -1.65
C ARG A 207 7.38 -18.57 -2.78
#